data_d9b41ad4fbd1d21ffd5f423812846e6b
#
_entry.id   d9b41ad4fbd1d21ffd5f423812846e6b
#
_cell.length_a   1.000
_cell.length_b   1.000
_cell.length_c   1.000
_cell.angle_alpha   90.00
_cell.angle_beta   90.00
_cell.angle_gamma   90.00
#
_symmetry.space_group_name_H-M   'P 1'
#
loop_
_entity.id
_entity.type
_entity.pdbx_description
1 polymer ?
#
loop_
_entity_poly.entity_id
_entity_poly.type
_entity_poly.pdbx_seq_one_letter_code
_entity_poly.pdbx_strand_id
1 'polypeptide(L)'
;MGPATSFNMTYFLSRTSSHQALVVVAMAWCFSSSVQANTSAFAARAVAAKDNHGQTFAVIDKTAATVSLYDAAGKLMAASPVLLGQAKGDASVPGIGERPMADIAPHERTTPAGRFKSEPGKNLTGETIVWIDYDAAVSMHRLRPSNPLEKRPERMATATPSDNRITYGCVNIPADFYDRWLLPTLGNTTGVVYVLPETKPAKALFSFLR
;
A
#
# COMPACT_ATOMS: atom_id res chain seq x y z
N MET A 1 21.01 -66.23 22.47
CA MET A 1 21.91 -65.80 21.40
C MET A 1 21.13 -65.84 20.12
N GLY A 2 20.67 -64.68 19.64
CA GLY A 2 19.98 -64.54 18.36
C GLY A 2 20.47 -63.23 17.76
N PRO A 3 20.72 -63.14 16.44
CA PRO A 3 21.46 -62.01 15.83
C PRO A 3 20.55 -60.79 15.57
N ALA A 4 21.13 -59.63 15.75
CA ALA A 4 20.55 -58.33 15.43
C ALA A 4 20.51 -58.13 13.91
N THR A 5 19.32 -57.80 13.39
CA THR A 5 19.10 -57.36 12.01
C THR A 5 19.19 -55.82 11.96
N SER A 6 20.22 -55.29 11.29
CA SER A 6 20.36 -53.90 11.03
C SER A 6 19.47 -53.48 9.84
N PHE A 7 18.57 -52.51 10.05
CA PHE A 7 17.79 -51.87 9.00
C PHE A 7 18.58 -50.73 8.41
N ASN A 8 19.01 -50.84 7.17
CA ASN A 8 19.59 -49.79 6.37
C ASN A 8 18.46 -48.93 5.78
N MET A 9 18.31 -47.70 6.28
CA MET A 9 17.37 -46.71 5.76
C MET A 9 18.08 -45.82 4.74
N THR A 10 17.89 -46.16 3.45
CA THR A 10 18.41 -45.40 2.33
C THR A 10 17.56 -44.13 2.14
N TYR A 11 18.12 -42.97 2.48
CA TYR A 11 17.49 -41.68 2.19
C TYR A 11 17.58 -41.41 0.69
N PHE A 12 16.45 -41.42 0.01
CA PHE A 12 16.29 -40.84 -1.32
C PHE A 12 16.26 -39.33 -1.22
N LEU A 13 17.36 -38.66 -1.50
CA LEU A 13 17.43 -37.22 -1.72
C LEU A 13 16.86 -36.92 -3.11
N SER A 14 15.60 -36.50 -3.15
CA SER A 14 15.05 -35.89 -4.37
C SER A 14 15.73 -34.56 -4.62
N ARG A 15 16.57 -34.48 -5.64
CA ARG A 15 17.09 -33.24 -6.20
C ARG A 15 15.94 -32.48 -6.84
N THR A 16 15.25 -31.61 -6.09
CA THR A 16 14.40 -30.59 -6.68
C THR A 16 15.28 -29.51 -7.29
N SER A 17 15.10 -29.32 -8.58
CA SER A 17 15.88 -28.45 -9.44
C SER A 17 15.94 -27.02 -8.91
N SER A 18 17.13 -26.54 -8.56
CA SER A 18 17.45 -25.19 -8.09
C SER A 18 17.16 -24.06 -9.11
N HIS A 19 16.73 -24.41 -10.31
CA HIS A 19 16.48 -23.43 -11.38
C HIS A 19 15.10 -22.75 -11.29
N GLN A 20 14.08 -23.40 -10.69
CA GLN A 20 12.76 -22.78 -10.56
C GLN A 20 12.69 -21.72 -9.45
N ALA A 21 13.44 -21.89 -8.37
CA ALA A 21 13.49 -20.91 -7.28
C ALA A 21 14.18 -19.59 -7.68
N LEU A 22 15.21 -19.66 -8.55
CA LEU A 22 15.93 -18.49 -9.05
C LEU A 22 15.10 -17.62 -9.99
N VAL A 23 14.21 -18.22 -10.81
CA VAL A 23 13.37 -17.48 -11.75
C VAL A 23 12.25 -16.72 -11.02
N VAL A 24 11.65 -17.30 -9.99
CA VAL A 24 10.59 -16.64 -9.19
C VAL A 24 11.15 -15.47 -8.39
N VAL A 25 12.33 -15.60 -7.80
CA VAL A 25 12.99 -14.51 -7.06
C VAL A 25 13.38 -13.37 -8.01
N ALA A 26 13.91 -13.67 -9.20
CA ALA A 26 14.29 -12.65 -10.16
C ALA A 26 13.08 -11.86 -10.72
N MET A 27 11.94 -12.51 -10.94
CA MET A 27 10.71 -11.82 -11.39
C MET A 27 10.14 -10.91 -10.31
N ALA A 28 10.12 -11.32 -9.03
CA ALA A 28 9.67 -10.47 -7.92
C ALA A 28 10.53 -9.21 -7.76
N TRP A 29 11.84 -9.30 -7.95
CA TRP A 29 12.76 -8.17 -7.90
C TRP A 29 12.57 -7.20 -9.08
N CYS A 30 12.28 -7.71 -10.28
CA CYS A 30 12.02 -6.87 -11.45
C CYS A 30 10.72 -6.08 -11.34
N PHE A 31 9.64 -6.66 -10.80
CA PHE A 31 8.39 -5.94 -10.57
C PHE A 31 8.53 -4.85 -9.50
N SER A 32 9.18 -5.13 -8.39
CA SER A 32 9.45 -4.14 -7.35
C SER A 32 10.28 -2.96 -7.88
N SER A 33 11.26 -3.21 -8.71
CA SER A 33 12.14 -2.17 -9.28
C SER A 33 11.39 -1.23 -10.23
N SER A 34 10.48 -1.72 -11.06
CA SER A 34 9.73 -0.89 -12.02
C SER A 34 8.69 0.01 -11.32
N VAL A 35 7.99 -0.50 -10.33
CA VAL A 35 7.04 0.28 -9.51
C VAL A 35 7.77 1.38 -8.75
N GLN A 36 8.90 1.06 -8.15
CA GLN A 36 9.75 2.01 -7.43
C GLN A 36 10.29 3.11 -8.36
N ALA A 37 10.71 2.75 -9.58
CA ALA A 37 11.17 3.72 -10.57
C ALA A 37 10.05 4.69 -10.98
N ASN A 38 8.82 4.20 -11.14
CA ASN A 38 7.67 5.02 -11.52
C ASN A 38 7.30 6.03 -10.43
N THR A 39 7.19 5.60 -9.17
CA THR A 39 6.88 6.51 -8.04
C THR A 39 8.02 7.49 -7.76
N SER A 40 9.29 7.09 -7.97
CA SER A 40 10.45 7.98 -7.82
C SER A 40 10.50 9.05 -8.91
N ALA A 41 10.18 8.70 -10.16
CA ALA A 41 10.07 9.67 -11.25
C ALA A 41 8.94 10.68 -11.00
N PHE A 42 7.80 10.22 -10.49
CA PHE A 42 6.71 11.08 -10.05
C PHE A 42 7.15 12.03 -8.92
N ALA A 43 7.80 11.51 -7.89
CA ALA A 43 8.30 12.26 -6.75
C ALA A 43 9.28 13.36 -7.18
N ALA A 44 10.23 13.04 -8.07
CA ALA A 44 11.19 14.02 -8.60
C ALA A 44 10.48 15.18 -9.32
N ARG A 45 9.43 14.92 -10.09
CA ARG A 45 8.64 15.94 -10.77
C ARG A 45 7.83 16.80 -9.80
N ALA A 46 7.23 16.18 -8.77
CA ALA A 46 6.50 16.91 -7.73
C ALA A 46 7.42 17.90 -6.97
N VAL A 47 8.63 17.45 -6.63
CA VAL A 47 9.65 18.30 -5.98
C VAL A 47 10.14 19.42 -6.90
N ALA A 48 10.46 19.09 -8.16
CA ALA A 48 10.89 20.09 -9.14
C ALA A 48 9.85 21.21 -9.35
N ALA A 49 8.57 20.84 -9.30
CA ALA A 49 7.44 21.76 -9.35
C ALA A 49 7.14 22.48 -8.01
N LYS A 50 7.84 22.12 -6.93
CA LYS A 50 7.58 22.57 -5.55
C LYS A 50 6.16 22.24 -5.06
N ASP A 51 5.51 21.26 -5.67
CA ASP A 51 4.12 20.87 -5.35
C ASP A 51 4.00 20.20 -3.97
N ASN A 52 5.08 19.56 -3.49
CA ASN A 52 5.17 19.04 -2.13
C ASN A 52 5.37 20.13 -1.05
N HIS A 53 5.49 21.42 -1.44
CA HIS A 53 5.72 22.56 -0.54
C HIS A 53 6.91 22.39 0.42
N GLY A 54 7.95 21.65 0.02
CA GLY A 54 9.11 21.37 0.85
C GLY A 54 8.80 20.45 2.05
N GLN A 55 7.69 19.72 1.99
CA GLN A 55 7.28 18.78 3.04
C GLN A 55 7.62 17.33 2.65
N THR A 56 7.77 16.47 3.66
CA THR A 56 7.74 15.02 3.51
C THR A 56 6.40 14.60 2.91
N PHE A 57 6.40 13.61 2.03
CA PHE A 57 5.18 13.20 1.34
C PHE A 57 5.13 11.70 1.08
N ALA A 58 3.93 11.21 0.85
CA ALA A 58 3.68 9.83 0.42
C ALA A 58 3.17 9.80 -1.02
N VAL A 59 3.54 8.75 -1.76
CA VAL A 59 2.95 8.40 -3.06
C VAL A 59 2.33 7.01 -2.93
N ILE A 60 1.02 6.92 -3.15
CA ILE A 60 0.26 5.68 -3.18
C ILE A 60 0.02 5.32 -4.64
N ASP A 61 0.62 4.21 -5.09
CA ASP A 61 0.35 3.62 -6.40
C ASP A 61 -0.76 2.59 -6.26
N LYS A 62 -1.96 2.93 -6.75
CA LYS A 62 -3.13 2.04 -6.68
C LYS A 62 -3.00 0.84 -7.60
N THR A 63 -2.28 0.96 -8.71
CA THR A 63 -2.11 -0.14 -9.66
C THR A 63 -1.16 -1.20 -9.14
N ALA A 64 -0.15 -0.77 -8.39
CA ALA A 64 0.81 -1.65 -7.73
C ALA A 64 0.41 -2.03 -6.29
N ALA A 65 -0.62 -1.36 -5.72
CA ALA A 65 -1.03 -1.48 -4.33
C ALA A 65 0.12 -1.25 -3.34
N THR A 66 0.85 -0.14 -3.52
CA THR A 66 2.01 0.22 -2.69
C THR A 66 1.92 1.65 -2.18
N VAL A 67 2.60 1.92 -1.07
CA VAL A 67 2.92 3.26 -0.58
C VAL A 67 4.42 3.45 -0.58
N SER A 68 4.89 4.60 -1.04
CA SER A 68 6.28 5.05 -0.98
C SER A 68 6.34 6.37 -0.20
N LEU A 69 7.23 6.46 0.79
CA LEU A 69 7.47 7.67 1.57
C LEU A 69 8.74 8.35 1.07
N TYR A 70 8.65 9.66 0.90
CA TYR A 70 9.74 10.50 0.43
C TYR A 70 10.01 11.64 1.42
N ASP A 71 11.28 12.00 1.57
CA ASP A 71 11.65 13.22 2.28
C ASP A 71 11.28 14.48 1.46
N ALA A 72 11.50 15.65 2.02
CA ALA A 72 11.20 16.92 1.38
C ALA A 72 11.96 17.13 0.05
N ALA A 73 13.11 16.50 -0.12
CA ALA A 73 13.94 16.58 -1.33
C ALA A 73 13.57 15.50 -2.37
N GLY A 74 12.59 14.64 -2.08
CA GLY A 74 12.16 13.58 -2.99
C GLY A 74 13.02 12.33 -2.95
N LYS A 75 13.87 12.17 -1.94
CA LYS A 75 14.60 10.94 -1.71
C LYS A 75 13.66 9.92 -1.07
N LEU A 76 13.61 8.71 -1.65
CA LEU A 76 12.86 7.61 -1.09
C LEU A 76 13.40 7.21 0.28
N MET A 77 12.53 7.18 1.27
CA MET A 77 12.81 6.75 2.63
C MET A 77 12.43 5.28 2.86
N ALA A 78 11.24 4.90 2.43
CA ALA A 78 10.72 3.55 2.59
C ALA A 78 9.55 3.28 1.65
N ALA A 79 9.26 2.00 1.36
CA ALA A 79 8.09 1.58 0.61
C ALA A 79 7.52 0.28 1.17
N SER A 80 6.19 0.08 1.00
CA SER A 80 5.48 -1.08 1.51
C SER A 80 4.26 -1.40 0.65
N PRO A 81 3.84 -2.67 0.54
CA PRO A 81 2.51 -3.00 0.06
C PRO A 81 1.43 -2.41 0.99
N VAL A 82 0.24 -2.18 0.45
CA VAL A 82 -0.92 -1.66 1.18
C VAL A 82 -2.20 -2.37 0.75
N LEU A 83 -3.24 -2.37 1.61
CA LEU A 83 -4.59 -2.72 1.16
C LEU A 83 -5.35 -1.42 0.84
N LEU A 84 -6.14 -1.49 -0.23
CA LEU A 84 -6.86 -0.36 -0.81
C LEU A 84 -8.36 -0.66 -0.91
N GLY A 85 -9.12 0.35 -1.30
CA GLY A 85 -10.54 0.22 -1.60
C GLY A 85 -10.84 -0.92 -2.55
N GLN A 86 -11.92 -1.66 -2.28
CA GLN A 86 -12.33 -2.85 -3.02
C GLN A 86 -12.63 -2.53 -4.50
N ALA A 87 -13.21 -1.37 -4.75
CA ALA A 87 -13.55 -0.93 -6.11
C ALA A 87 -12.36 -0.21 -6.76
N LYS A 88 -12.17 -0.46 -8.06
CA LYS A 88 -11.34 0.38 -8.91
C LYS A 88 -12.07 1.70 -9.20
N GLY A 89 -11.33 2.80 -9.24
CA GLY A 89 -11.87 4.12 -9.50
C GLY A 89 -11.00 5.22 -8.97
N ASP A 90 -11.22 6.46 -9.41
CA ASP A 90 -10.38 7.61 -9.04
C ASP A 90 -11.16 8.69 -8.27
N ALA A 91 -12.44 8.46 -7.96
CA ALA A 91 -13.26 9.39 -7.21
C ALA A 91 -14.05 8.66 -6.12
N SER A 92 -14.21 9.30 -4.98
CA SER A 92 -15.19 8.89 -3.98
C SER A 92 -16.58 9.35 -4.37
N VAL A 93 -17.60 8.59 -3.97
CA VAL A 93 -19.00 9.01 -4.14
C VAL A 93 -19.27 10.20 -3.19
N PRO A 94 -19.91 11.28 -3.66
CA PRO A 94 -20.24 12.42 -2.82
C PRO A 94 -21.03 12.01 -1.55
N GLY A 95 -20.64 12.53 -0.39
CA GLY A 95 -21.27 12.24 0.90
C GLY A 95 -20.99 10.84 1.46
N ILE A 96 -20.09 10.07 0.88
CA ILE A 96 -19.81 8.69 1.31
C ILE A 96 -19.27 8.63 2.75
N GLY A 97 -18.51 9.65 3.18
CA GLY A 97 -17.93 9.70 4.52
C GLY A 97 -18.94 9.86 5.66
N GLU A 98 -20.17 10.33 5.35
CA GLU A 98 -21.25 10.48 6.32
C GLU A 98 -22.18 9.25 6.38
N ARG A 99 -22.02 8.31 5.44
CA ARG A 99 -22.86 7.12 5.33
C ARG A 99 -22.40 6.01 6.28
N PRO A 100 -23.33 5.27 6.89
CA PRO A 100 -22.99 4.04 7.62
C PRO A 100 -22.25 3.07 6.70
N MET A 101 -21.20 2.42 7.23
CA MET A 101 -20.38 1.47 6.42
C MET A 101 -21.21 0.35 5.81
N ALA A 102 -22.30 -0.08 6.48
CA ALA A 102 -23.21 -1.12 5.97
C ALA A 102 -23.92 -0.72 4.69
N ASP A 103 -24.12 0.60 4.48
CA ASP A 103 -24.84 1.15 3.34
C ASP A 103 -23.93 1.49 2.15
N ILE A 104 -22.61 1.28 2.31
CA ILE A 104 -21.63 1.51 1.24
C ILE A 104 -21.49 0.24 0.41
N ALA A 105 -22.02 0.29 -0.80
CA ALA A 105 -21.98 -0.83 -1.73
C ALA A 105 -20.53 -1.16 -2.18
N PRO A 106 -20.20 -2.41 -2.51
CA PRO A 106 -18.84 -2.80 -2.90
C PRO A 106 -18.24 -1.97 -4.03
N HIS A 107 -19.02 -1.57 -5.01
CA HIS A 107 -18.57 -0.77 -6.16
C HIS A 107 -18.29 0.71 -5.83
N GLU A 108 -18.69 1.19 -4.64
CA GLU A 108 -18.45 2.55 -4.15
C GLU A 108 -17.18 2.64 -3.29
N ARG A 109 -16.62 1.50 -2.86
CA ARG A 109 -15.49 1.40 -1.92
C ARG A 109 -14.16 1.72 -2.60
N THR A 110 -13.99 2.96 -3.03
CA THR A 110 -12.85 3.44 -3.81
C THR A 110 -11.86 4.22 -2.95
N THR A 111 -10.56 3.99 -3.13
CA THR A 111 -9.53 4.90 -2.66
C THR A 111 -9.41 6.04 -3.67
N PRO A 112 -9.80 7.28 -3.34
CA PRO A 112 -9.79 8.39 -4.31
C PRO A 112 -8.36 8.75 -4.73
N ALA A 113 -8.19 9.17 -5.99
CA ALA A 113 -6.93 9.64 -6.54
C ALA A 113 -6.86 11.17 -6.51
N GLY A 114 -5.67 11.69 -6.26
CA GLY A 114 -5.45 13.13 -6.20
C GLY A 114 -4.25 13.50 -5.34
N ARG A 115 -4.12 14.82 -5.15
CA ARG A 115 -3.20 15.42 -4.18
C ARG A 115 -4.00 15.83 -2.95
N PHE A 116 -3.61 15.33 -1.80
CA PHE A 116 -4.29 15.58 -0.53
C PHE A 116 -3.31 16.21 0.46
N LYS A 117 -3.82 17.14 1.28
CA LYS A 117 -3.13 17.54 2.51
C LYS A 117 -3.41 16.45 3.54
N SER A 118 -2.36 15.83 4.05
CA SER A 118 -2.53 14.86 5.12
C SER A 118 -2.51 15.51 6.49
N GLU A 119 -3.32 15.00 7.40
CA GLU A 119 -3.41 15.51 8.77
C GLU A 119 -3.39 14.35 9.77
N PRO A 120 -2.63 14.50 10.88
CA PRO A 120 -2.70 13.54 11.98
C PRO A 120 -4.11 13.53 12.59
N GLY A 121 -4.56 12.35 12.99
CA GLY A 121 -5.85 12.20 13.64
C GLY A 121 -5.90 10.97 14.52
N LYS A 122 -7.07 10.76 15.11
CA LYS A 122 -7.40 9.54 15.85
C LYS A 122 -8.70 8.97 15.32
N ASN A 123 -8.79 7.66 15.31
CA ASN A 123 -10.05 6.99 15.03
C ASN A 123 -10.92 6.88 16.29
N LEU A 124 -12.10 6.27 16.17
CA LEU A 124 -13.05 6.11 17.26
C LEU A 124 -12.51 5.28 18.44
N THR A 125 -11.46 4.48 18.23
CA THR A 125 -10.80 3.68 19.28
C THR A 125 -9.58 4.38 19.87
N GLY A 126 -9.27 5.61 19.46
CA GLY A 126 -8.15 6.41 19.96
C GLY A 126 -6.81 6.11 19.31
N GLU A 127 -6.73 5.21 18.32
CA GLU A 127 -5.48 4.96 17.60
C GLU A 127 -5.17 6.09 16.63
N THR A 128 -3.88 6.40 16.51
CA THR A 128 -3.40 7.38 15.54
C THR A 128 -3.61 6.90 14.11
N ILE A 129 -4.14 7.79 13.29
CA ILE A 129 -4.34 7.64 11.85
C ILE A 129 -3.81 8.88 11.14
N VAL A 130 -3.63 8.78 9.82
CA VAL A 130 -3.30 9.92 8.95
C VAL A 130 -4.45 10.12 7.98
N TRP A 131 -5.18 11.22 8.13
CA TRP A 131 -6.25 11.58 7.20
C TRP A 131 -5.67 11.91 5.82
N ILE A 132 -6.34 11.43 4.78
CA ILE A 132 -6.08 11.74 3.37
C ILE A 132 -7.21 12.62 2.84
N ASP A 133 -8.44 12.13 2.94
CA ASP A 133 -9.64 12.80 2.49
C ASP A 133 -10.69 12.71 3.61
N TYR A 134 -10.90 13.84 4.29
CA TYR A 134 -11.77 13.89 5.45
C TYR A 134 -13.25 13.75 5.03
N ASP A 135 -13.63 14.36 3.91
CA ASP A 135 -15.02 14.36 3.42
C ASP A 135 -15.45 12.96 2.95
N ALA A 136 -14.51 12.20 2.42
CA ALA A 136 -14.73 10.81 2.05
C ALA A 136 -14.45 9.81 3.18
N ALA A 137 -14.06 10.29 4.37
CA ALA A 137 -13.62 9.49 5.52
C ALA A 137 -12.49 8.50 5.20
N VAL A 138 -11.52 8.91 4.36
CA VAL A 138 -10.39 8.08 3.93
C VAL A 138 -9.13 8.45 4.70
N SER A 139 -8.51 7.45 5.31
CA SER A 139 -7.27 7.59 6.06
C SER A 139 -6.27 6.47 5.79
N MET A 140 -5.00 6.72 6.11
CA MET A 140 -3.98 5.69 6.28
C MET A 140 -3.95 5.24 7.73
N HIS A 141 -4.01 3.94 7.97
CA HIS A 141 -3.97 3.38 9.32
C HIS A 141 -3.33 1.99 9.34
N ARG A 142 -2.96 1.52 10.52
CA ARG A 142 -2.43 0.16 10.70
C ARG A 142 -3.40 -0.88 10.16
N LEU A 143 -2.85 -1.90 9.53
CA LEU A 143 -3.62 -3.10 9.18
C LEU A 143 -4.22 -3.71 10.45
N ARG A 144 -5.52 -3.97 10.42
CA ARG A 144 -6.24 -4.65 11.49
C ARG A 144 -6.86 -5.94 10.95
N PRO A 145 -6.40 -7.10 11.43
CA PRO A 145 -6.99 -8.39 11.05
C PRO A 145 -8.24 -8.68 11.87
N SER A 146 -9.21 -7.73 11.92
CA SER A 146 -10.42 -7.84 12.73
C SER A 146 -11.40 -8.92 12.27
N ASN A 147 -11.36 -9.26 10.98
CA ASN A 147 -12.16 -10.35 10.40
C ASN A 147 -11.24 -11.38 9.75
N PRO A 148 -11.04 -12.56 10.34
CA PRO A 148 -10.18 -13.61 9.80
C PRO A 148 -10.58 -14.10 8.41
N LEU A 149 -11.88 -14.03 8.05
CA LEU A 149 -12.37 -14.44 6.73
C LEU A 149 -11.87 -13.54 5.59
N GLU A 150 -11.51 -12.31 5.90
CA GLU A 150 -10.94 -11.38 4.91
C GLU A 150 -9.48 -11.67 4.57
N LYS A 151 -8.78 -12.45 5.39
CA LYS A 151 -7.38 -12.83 5.18
C LYS A 151 -6.47 -11.65 4.82
N ARG A 152 -6.65 -10.52 5.53
CA ARG A 152 -5.95 -9.26 5.21
C ARG A 152 -4.43 -9.37 5.26
N PRO A 153 -3.80 -10.06 6.25
CA PRO A 153 -2.35 -10.25 6.26
C PRO A 153 -1.85 -11.05 5.06
N GLU A 154 -2.56 -12.12 4.70
CA GLU A 154 -2.22 -12.98 3.57
C GLU A 154 -2.35 -12.22 2.24
N ARG A 155 -3.44 -11.46 2.06
CA ARG A 155 -3.61 -10.57 0.90
C ARG A 155 -2.49 -9.57 0.77
N MET A 156 -2.08 -8.95 1.88
CA MET A 156 -0.98 -8.00 1.93
C MET A 156 0.35 -8.61 1.48
N ALA A 157 0.55 -9.91 1.75
CA ALA A 157 1.79 -10.62 1.44
C ALA A 157 1.85 -11.16 0.00
N THR A 158 0.73 -11.14 -0.76
CA THR A 158 0.75 -11.62 -2.15
C THR A 158 1.45 -10.63 -3.08
N ALA A 159 2.03 -11.15 -4.17
CA ALA A 159 2.60 -10.32 -5.23
C ALA A 159 1.55 -9.77 -6.21
N THR A 160 0.27 -10.14 -6.03
CA THR A 160 -0.83 -9.80 -6.93
C THR A 160 -1.58 -8.56 -6.43
N PRO A 161 -1.45 -7.37 -7.06
CA PRO A 161 -2.09 -6.15 -6.56
C PRO A 161 -3.61 -6.22 -6.45
N SER A 162 -4.30 -7.07 -7.23
CA SER A 162 -5.74 -7.25 -7.12
C SER A 162 -6.16 -7.90 -5.80
N ASP A 163 -5.31 -8.69 -5.17
CA ASP A 163 -5.59 -9.31 -3.87
C ASP A 163 -5.65 -8.26 -2.75
N ASN A 164 -5.00 -7.14 -2.95
CA ASN A 164 -4.93 -6.03 -2.00
C ASN A 164 -6.20 -5.16 -1.98
N ARG A 165 -7.23 -5.52 -2.77
CA ARG A 165 -8.50 -4.78 -2.85
C ARG A 165 -9.54 -5.34 -1.90
N ILE A 166 -9.74 -4.71 -0.73
CA ILE A 166 -10.63 -5.23 0.31
C ILE A 166 -11.24 -4.15 1.23
N THR A 167 -10.69 -2.93 1.25
CA THR A 167 -11.12 -1.90 2.19
C THR A 167 -12.33 -1.09 1.66
N TYR A 168 -12.89 -0.25 2.49
CA TYR A 168 -13.94 0.71 2.14
C TYR A 168 -13.42 2.00 1.48
N GLY A 169 -12.10 2.10 1.26
CA GLY A 169 -11.42 3.27 0.70
C GLY A 169 -10.15 3.60 1.47
N CYS A 170 -10.12 3.36 2.78
CA CYS A 170 -8.94 3.56 3.60
C CYS A 170 -7.75 2.72 3.13
N VAL A 171 -6.56 3.25 3.34
CA VAL A 171 -5.28 2.60 3.03
C VAL A 171 -4.79 1.89 4.28
N ASN A 172 -4.81 0.55 4.26
CA ASN A 172 -4.27 -0.25 5.38
C ASN A 172 -2.80 -0.52 5.14
N ILE A 173 -1.99 -0.26 6.16
CA ILE A 173 -0.53 -0.29 6.11
C ILE A 173 -0.04 -1.33 7.11
N PRO A 174 0.97 -2.17 6.80
CA PRO A 174 1.57 -3.08 7.77
C PRO A 174 1.93 -2.34 9.06
N ALA A 175 1.60 -2.90 10.22
CA ALA A 175 1.76 -2.20 11.51
C ALA A 175 3.21 -1.74 11.74
N ASP A 176 4.19 -2.62 11.47
CA ASP A 176 5.61 -2.29 11.63
C ASP A 176 6.07 -1.14 10.72
N PHE A 177 5.55 -1.11 9.47
CA PHE A 177 5.85 -0.01 8.55
C PHE A 177 5.18 1.29 9.00
N TYR A 178 3.94 1.22 9.47
CA TYR A 178 3.23 2.37 10.00
C TYR A 178 3.99 2.99 11.18
N ASP A 179 4.38 2.17 12.16
CA ASP A 179 5.04 2.64 13.37
C ASP A 179 6.45 3.16 13.12
N ARG A 180 7.21 2.51 12.25
CA ARG A 180 8.59 2.86 11.96
C ARG A 180 8.73 4.05 11.03
N TRP A 181 7.86 4.17 10.05
CA TRP A 181 8.02 5.11 8.93
C TRP A 181 6.90 6.13 8.82
N LEU A 182 5.62 5.72 8.80
CA LEU A 182 4.51 6.63 8.55
C LEU A 182 4.22 7.53 9.76
N LEU A 183 4.16 6.95 10.96
CA LEU A 183 3.85 7.68 12.18
C LEU A 183 4.85 8.81 12.46
N PRO A 184 6.18 8.61 12.41
CA PRO A 184 7.12 9.69 12.64
C PRO A 184 7.17 10.74 11.52
N THR A 185 6.72 10.42 10.30
CA THR A 185 6.79 11.33 9.14
C THR A 185 5.51 12.11 8.91
N LEU A 186 4.34 11.45 8.93
CA LEU A 186 3.04 12.04 8.62
C LEU A 186 2.03 11.89 9.76
N GLY A 187 2.29 11.04 10.73
CA GLY A 187 1.35 10.77 11.84
C GLY A 187 1.36 11.82 12.94
N ASN A 188 2.37 12.69 12.99
CA ASN A 188 2.54 13.74 14.00
C ASN A 188 2.59 15.15 13.39
N THR A 189 2.54 15.27 12.08
CA THR A 189 2.64 16.54 11.34
C THR A 189 1.79 16.49 10.08
N THR A 190 1.46 17.64 9.56
CA THR A 190 0.84 17.74 8.23
C THR A 190 1.86 17.44 7.15
N GLY A 191 1.39 16.90 6.03
CA GLY A 191 2.21 16.60 4.86
C GLY A 191 1.37 16.54 3.60
N VAL A 192 1.93 15.92 2.56
CA VAL A 192 1.24 15.73 1.29
C VAL A 192 1.14 14.24 0.99
N VAL A 193 -0.02 13.80 0.53
CA VAL A 193 -0.23 12.46 0.01
C VAL A 193 -0.72 12.55 -1.42
N TYR A 194 0.02 11.93 -2.32
CA TYR A 194 -0.38 11.73 -3.71
C TYR A 194 -0.92 10.33 -3.87
N VAL A 195 -2.16 10.21 -4.34
CA VAL A 195 -2.75 8.92 -4.71
C VAL A 195 -2.82 8.89 -6.23
N LEU A 196 -2.04 8.02 -6.86
CA LEU A 196 -1.98 7.93 -8.31
C LEU A 196 -3.28 7.32 -8.86
N PRO A 197 -3.81 7.86 -9.97
CA PRO A 197 -5.02 7.33 -10.59
C PRO A 197 -4.77 5.96 -11.25
N GLU A 198 -5.84 5.19 -11.38
CA GLU A 198 -5.82 3.89 -12.04
C GLU A 198 -6.76 3.78 -13.24
N THR A 199 -7.70 4.75 -13.37
CA THR A 199 -8.66 4.80 -14.49
C THR A 199 -8.44 6.01 -15.39
N LYS A 200 -7.70 7.02 -14.91
CA LYS A 200 -7.39 8.24 -15.67
C LYS A 200 -5.86 8.39 -15.82
N PRO A 201 -5.38 9.08 -16.84
CA PRO A 201 -3.96 9.42 -16.92
C PRO A 201 -3.56 10.39 -15.79
N ALA A 202 -2.40 10.18 -15.19
CA ALA A 202 -1.92 10.98 -14.04
C ALA A 202 -1.86 12.49 -14.34
N LYS A 203 -1.53 12.89 -15.58
CA LYS A 203 -1.53 14.29 -16.03
C LYS A 203 -2.91 14.96 -15.96
N ALA A 204 -4.00 14.22 -15.84
CA ALA A 204 -5.34 14.79 -15.66
C ALA A 204 -5.55 15.32 -14.23
N LEU A 205 -4.83 14.76 -13.24
CA LEU A 205 -4.94 15.15 -11.84
C LEU A 205 -3.77 16.02 -11.36
N PHE A 206 -2.58 15.79 -11.92
CA PHE A 206 -1.36 16.47 -11.50
C PHE A 206 -0.84 17.41 -12.59
N SER A 207 -0.99 18.72 -12.39
CA SER A 207 -0.64 19.75 -13.38
C SER A 207 0.85 19.74 -13.73
N PHE A 208 1.72 19.40 -12.80
CA PHE A 208 3.17 19.32 -13.01
C PHE A 208 3.61 18.13 -13.90
N LEU A 209 2.69 17.28 -14.32
CA LEU A 209 2.92 16.22 -15.30
C LEU A 209 2.54 16.59 -16.75
N ARG A 210 2.04 17.80 -16.93
CA ARG A 210 1.67 18.34 -18.27
C ARG A 210 2.87 18.82 -19.05
#